data_1d8fa8517eb6b289a0f655541bf40f9a
#
_entry.id   1d8fa8517eb6b289a0f655541bf40f9a
#
_cell.length_a   1.000
_cell.length_b   1.000
_cell.length_c   1.000
_cell.angle_alpha   90.00
_cell.angle_beta   90.00
_cell.angle_gamma   90.00
#
_symmetry.space_group_name_H-M   'P 1'
#
loop_
_entity.id
_entity.type
_entity.pdbx_description
1 polymer ?
#
loop_
_entity_poly.entity_id
_entity_poly.type
_entity_poly.pdbx_seq_one_letter_code
_entity_poly.pdbx_strand_id
1 'polypeptide(L)'
;TIPGMVIHKKEMTAGQWIIAFFMCYALMYVTNVIGTFTTAIFGTLKGDLVDNPIQDILTGLSPLTAFFLMVICAPIVEEYVFRKLIIDRTVQYGQATAILLSGLMFALFHGNFNQFVYAFTLGVFWGFIYVKTGRLIYTVALHMTVNFLGSIPGLLLMKSTFFNQLSLLAENNPSAIVGLVMQHPVQFLLICFYMLLLFGLVITGIIFWAINFKKFKCAPGEITIPKGKRFSTINLNVGMILHCLFW
;
A
#
# COMPACT_ATOMS: atom_id res chain seq x y z
N THR A 1 15.97 -3.69 26.75
CA THR A 1 15.46 -2.85 25.64
C THR A 1 16.62 -2.40 24.77
N ILE A 2 16.62 -2.73 23.51
CA ILE A 2 17.61 -2.24 22.55
C ILE A 2 17.31 -0.74 22.33
N PRO A 3 18.22 0.19 22.71
CA PRO A 3 17.98 1.60 22.47
C PRO A 3 17.88 1.86 20.96
N GLY A 4 16.84 2.58 20.54
CA GLY A 4 16.67 2.99 19.16
C GLY A 4 17.71 4.05 18.79
N MET A 5 18.25 3.95 17.58
CA MET A 5 19.15 4.98 17.02
C MET A 5 18.32 6.23 16.67
N VAL A 6 18.85 7.40 17.00
CA VAL A 6 18.16 8.67 16.65
C VAL A 6 18.39 8.99 15.18
N ILE A 7 17.36 8.87 14.36
CA ILE A 7 17.41 9.32 12.98
C ILE A 7 17.26 10.86 12.96
N HIS A 8 18.20 11.54 12.30
CA HIS A 8 18.16 12.99 12.21
C HIS A 8 16.90 13.48 11.48
N LYS A 9 16.20 14.44 12.11
CA LYS A 9 14.98 15.02 11.54
C LYS A 9 15.32 15.97 10.41
N LYS A 10 14.73 15.72 9.23
CA LYS A 10 14.83 16.58 8.06
C LYS A 10 13.44 16.86 7.51
N GLU A 11 13.19 18.09 7.08
CA GLU A 11 11.92 18.46 6.49
C GLU A 11 11.82 18.05 5.03
N MET A 12 10.66 17.59 4.64
CA MET A 12 10.24 17.45 3.26
C MET A 12 9.55 18.74 2.80
N THR A 13 9.90 19.23 1.63
CA THR A 13 9.13 20.29 0.99
C THR A 13 7.78 19.77 0.51
N ALA A 14 6.79 20.65 0.36
CA ALA A 14 5.49 20.27 -0.18
C ALA A 14 5.61 19.61 -1.57
N GLY A 15 6.49 20.12 -2.44
CA GLY A 15 6.73 19.52 -3.75
C GLY A 15 7.31 18.10 -3.67
N GLN A 16 8.22 17.84 -2.74
CA GLN A 16 8.74 16.47 -2.50
C GLN A 16 7.63 15.53 -2.00
N TRP A 17 6.76 16.01 -1.13
CA TRP A 17 5.65 15.22 -0.62
C TRP A 17 4.64 14.89 -1.73
N ILE A 18 4.30 15.87 -2.58
CA ILE A 18 3.41 15.67 -3.73
C ILE A 18 4.01 14.65 -4.71
N ILE A 19 5.30 14.75 -5.03
CA ILE A 19 6.00 13.77 -5.86
C ILE A 19 5.92 12.38 -5.23
N ALA A 20 6.20 12.27 -3.91
CA ALA A 20 6.11 11.01 -3.19
C ALA A 20 4.68 10.43 -3.20
N PHE A 21 3.65 11.27 -3.09
CA PHE A 21 2.26 10.85 -3.21
C PHE A 21 1.95 10.19 -4.57
N PHE A 22 2.31 10.84 -5.68
CA PHE A 22 2.14 10.24 -7.01
C PHE A 22 2.91 8.93 -7.17
N MET A 23 4.12 8.87 -6.61
CA MET A 23 4.95 7.66 -6.64
C MET A 23 4.32 6.52 -5.81
N CYS A 24 3.74 6.82 -4.63
CA CYS A 24 2.98 5.85 -3.83
C CYS A 24 1.80 5.29 -4.62
N TYR A 25 1.05 6.18 -5.30
CA TYR A 25 -0.14 5.81 -6.02
C TYR A 25 0.18 4.87 -7.19
N ALA A 26 1.22 5.20 -7.96
CA ALA A 26 1.71 4.31 -9.03
C ALA A 26 2.18 2.96 -8.49
N LEU A 27 2.95 2.93 -7.38
CA LEU A 27 3.35 1.69 -6.75
C LEU A 27 2.14 0.85 -6.35
N MET A 28 1.20 1.45 -5.63
CA MET A 28 -0.01 0.75 -5.19
C MET A 28 -0.73 0.06 -6.34
N TYR A 29 -1.02 0.81 -7.41
CA TYR A 29 -1.77 0.25 -8.55
C TYR A 29 -0.99 -0.81 -9.32
N VAL A 30 0.26 -0.52 -9.69
CA VAL A 30 1.08 -1.47 -10.47
C VAL A 30 1.30 -2.77 -9.69
N THR A 31 1.61 -2.65 -8.39
CA THR A 31 1.89 -3.83 -7.59
C THR A 31 0.63 -4.55 -7.09
N ASN A 32 -0.52 -3.85 -7.01
CA ASN A 32 -1.81 -4.50 -6.81
C ASN A 32 -2.20 -5.39 -7.99
N VAL A 33 -1.98 -4.93 -9.24
CA VAL A 33 -2.19 -5.77 -10.44
C VAL A 33 -1.32 -7.03 -10.37
N ILE A 34 -0.05 -6.90 -9.97
CA ILE A 34 0.86 -8.05 -9.79
C ILE A 34 0.34 -8.98 -8.69
N GLY A 35 -0.09 -8.43 -7.55
CA GLY A 35 -0.66 -9.18 -6.44
C GLY A 35 -1.91 -9.97 -6.84
N THR A 36 -2.84 -9.31 -7.53
CA THR A 36 -4.06 -9.95 -8.04
C THR A 36 -3.75 -11.09 -9.01
N PHE A 37 -2.81 -10.87 -9.95
CA PHE A 37 -2.38 -11.89 -10.88
C PHE A 37 -1.72 -13.09 -10.17
N THR A 38 -0.86 -12.81 -9.19
CA THR A 38 -0.21 -13.84 -8.35
C THR A 38 -1.26 -14.65 -7.58
N THR A 39 -2.24 -13.98 -6.99
CA THR A 39 -3.34 -14.63 -6.25
C THR A 39 -4.19 -15.51 -7.16
N ALA A 40 -4.47 -15.05 -8.39
CA ALA A 40 -5.21 -15.84 -9.37
C ALA A 40 -4.45 -17.13 -9.78
N ILE A 41 -3.12 -17.05 -9.94
CA ILE A 41 -2.30 -18.25 -10.22
C ILE A 41 -2.39 -19.22 -9.05
N PHE A 42 -2.23 -18.76 -7.81
CA PHE A 42 -2.35 -19.63 -6.63
C PHE A 42 -3.76 -20.23 -6.48
N GLY A 43 -4.80 -19.45 -6.79
CA GLY A 43 -6.19 -19.93 -6.81
C GLY A 43 -6.39 -21.07 -7.82
N THR A 44 -5.90 -20.92 -9.04
CA THR A 44 -5.97 -21.97 -10.06
C THR A 44 -5.20 -23.22 -9.68
N LEU A 45 -4.02 -23.08 -9.06
CA LEU A 45 -3.23 -24.23 -8.57
C LEU A 45 -3.90 -24.96 -7.41
N LYS A 46 -4.63 -24.24 -6.57
CA LYS A 46 -5.38 -24.81 -5.44
C LYS A 46 -6.74 -25.41 -5.86
N GLY A 47 -7.23 -25.07 -7.06
CA GLY A 47 -8.54 -25.48 -7.55
C GLY A 47 -9.71 -24.71 -6.96
N ASP A 48 -9.48 -23.55 -6.36
CA ASP A 48 -10.49 -22.71 -5.73
C ASP A 48 -10.13 -21.23 -5.88
N LEU A 49 -11.14 -20.35 -5.85
CA LEU A 49 -10.92 -18.92 -5.86
C LEU A 49 -10.38 -18.49 -4.49
N VAL A 50 -9.37 -17.64 -4.50
CA VAL A 50 -8.86 -17.03 -3.26
C VAL A 50 -9.64 -15.75 -3.03
N ASP A 51 -10.49 -15.76 -2.01
CA ASP A 51 -11.29 -14.60 -1.61
C ASP A 51 -10.42 -13.42 -1.22
N ASN A 52 -10.93 -12.22 -1.42
CA ASN A 52 -10.29 -11.00 -0.96
C ASN A 52 -10.95 -10.54 0.36
N PRO A 53 -10.39 -10.88 1.53
CA PRO A 53 -11.02 -10.61 2.82
C PRO A 53 -11.28 -9.12 3.08
N ILE A 54 -10.53 -8.23 2.42
CA ILE A 54 -10.76 -6.78 2.55
C ILE A 54 -12.04 -6.34 1.86
N GLN A 55 -12.39 -6.95 0.74
CA GLN A 55 -13.63 -6.61 0.05
C GLN A 55 -14.83 -6.94 0.93
N ASP A 56 -14.81 -8.07 1.61
CA ASP A 56 -15.87 -8.49 2.51
C ASP A 56 -16.00 -7.57 3.73
N ILE A 57 -14.86 -7.21 4.33
CA ILE A 57 -14.82 -6.25 5.44
C ILE A 57 -15.35 -4.88 4.99
N LEU A 58 -14.90 -4.37 3.84
CA LEU A 58 -15.30 -3.06 3.32
C LEU A 58 -16.81 -3.00 3.02
N THR A 59 -17.37 -4.03 2.41
CA THR A 59 -18.80 -4.06 2.07
C THR A 59 -19.69 -4.10 3.32
N GLY A 60 -19.23 -4.73 4.41
CA GLY A 60 -19.91 -4.80 5.69
C GLY A 60 -19.87 -3.50 6.52
N LEU A 61 -18.92 -2.59 6.24
CA LEU A 61 -18.76 -1.36 7.01
C LEU A 61 -19.59 -0.19 6.43
N SER A 62 -20.00 0.74 7.32
CA SER A 62 -20.46 2.05 6.86
C SER A 62 -19.26 2.85 6.29
N PRO A 63 -19.46 3.76 5.30
CA PRO A 63 -18.37 4.58 4.77
C PRO A 63 -17.66 5.40 5.84
N LEU A 64 -18.39 5.87 6.85
CA LEU A 64 -17.81 6.63 7.98
C LEU A 64 -16.94 5.74 8.86
N THR A 65 -17.39 4.52 9.17
CA THR A 65 -16.61 3.56 9.96
C THR A 65 -15.36 3.13 9.20
N ALA A 66 -15.47 2.82 7.89
CA ALA A 66 -14.34 2.50 7.03
C ALA A 66 -13.33 3.66 6.98
N PHE A 67 -13.78 4.90 6.85
CA PHE A 67 -12.92 6.07 6.89
C PHE A 67 -12.15 6.16 8.21
N PHE A 68 -12.83 6.08 9.35
CA PHE A 68 -12.15 6.18 10.65
C PHE A 68 -11.16 5.06 10.88
N LEU A 69 -11.55 3.81 10.65
CA LEU A 69 -10.68 2.66 10.93
C LEU A 69 -9.53 2.54 9.95
N MET A 70 -9.82 2.59 8.63
CA MET A 70 -8.83 2.26 7.59
C MET A 70 -8.01 3.48 7.15
N VAL A 71 -8.58 4.69 7.19
CA VAL A 71 -7.89 5.89 6.72
C VAL A 71 -7.19 6.63 7.85
N ILE A 72 -7.73 6.61 9.06
CA ILE A 72 -7.17 7.36 10.19
C ILE A 72 -6.43 6.43 11.16
N CYS A 73 -7.13 5.49 11.79
CA CYS A 73 -6.59 4.71 12.90
C CYS A 73 -5.48 3.75 12.46
N ALA A 74 -5.74 2.93 11.41
CA ALA A 74 -4.79 1.94 10.96
C ALA A 74 -3.45 2.58 10.52
N PRO A 75 -3.40 3.61 9.65
CA PRO A 75 -2.14 4.23 9.26
C PRO A 75 -1.32 4.79 10.42
N ILE A 76 -1.96 5.38 11.43
CA ILE A 76 -1.25 5.91 12.60
C ILE A 76 -0.55 4.78 13.35
N VAL A 77 -1.29 3.72 13.66
CA VAL A 77 -0.77 2.58 14.43
C VAL A 77 0.29 1.83 13.62
N GLU A 78 0.02 1.56 12.37
CA GLU A 78 0.92 0.80 11.49
C GLU A 78 2.23 1.55 11.24
N GLU A 79 2.18 2.84 10.91
CA GLU A 79 3.40 3.62 10.72
C GLU A 79 4.19 3.75 12.04
N TYR A 80 3.52 3.86 13.18
CA TYR A 80 4.20 3.85 14.46
C TYR A 80 4.92 2.52 14.71
N VAL A 81 4.26 1.41 14.49
CA VAL A 81 4.87 0.07 14.69
C VAL A 81 5.99 -0.18 13.69
N PHE A 82 5.69 -0.09 12.40
CA PHE A 82 6.62 -0.53 11.37
C PHE A 82 7.75 0.47 11.08
N ARG A 83 7.52 1.79 11.24
CA ARG A 83 8.57 2.79 11.02
C ARG A 83 9.25 3.15 12.35
N LYS A 84 8.48 3.61 13.35
CA LYS A 84 9.09 4.09 14.60
C LYS A 84 9.71 2.97 15.42
N LEU A 85 8.99 1.87 15.64
CA LEU A 85 9.50 0.81 16.50
C LEU A 85 10.53 -0.09 15.80
N ILE A 86 10.29 -0.50 14.54
CA ILE A 86 11.17 -1.45 13.85
C ILE A 86 12.37 -0.74 13.27
N ILE A 87 12.19 0.33 12.48
CA ILE A 87 13.29 1.00 11.80
C ILE A 87 14.27 1.62 12.81
N ASP A 88 13.80 2.33 13.85
CA ASP A 88 14.69 2.95 14.84
C ASP A 88 15.59 1.92 15.54
N ARG A 89 15.14 0.68 15.66
CA ARG A 89 15.92 -0.41 16.29
C ARG A 89 16.85 -1.16 15.32
N THR A 90 16.57 -1.07 14.04
CA THR A 90 17.28 -1.88 13.03
C THR A 90 18.17 -1.07 12.09
N VAL A 91 18.00 0.26 12.04
CA VAL A 91 18.76 1.14 11.15
C VAL A 91 20.27 1.12 11.43
N GLN A 92 20.69 0.78 12.65
CA GLN A 92 22.10 0.54 13.00
C GLN A 92 22.77 -0.57 12.14
N TYR A 93 21.99 -1.52 11.62
CA TYR A 93 22.47 -2.58 10.71
C TYR A 93 22.45 -2.15 9.23
N GLY A 94 22.11 -0.90 8.95
CA GLY A 94 22.07 -0.28 7.64
C GLY A 94 20.66 0.08 7.19
N GLN A 95 20.55 1.22 6.49
CA GLN A 95 19.26 1.75 6.05
C GLN A 95 18.49 0.76 5.18
N ALA A 96 19.15 0.11 4.22
CA ALA A 96 18.51 -0.88 3.35
C ALA A 96 17.95 -2.08 4.14
N THR A 97 18.71 -2.60 5.11
CA THR A 97 18.29 -3.71 5.98
C THR A 97 17.03 -3.33 6.77
N ALA A 98 17.01 -2.17 7.41
CA ALA A 98 15.89 -1.70 8.22
C ALA A 98 14.63 -1.48 7.36
N ILE A 99 14.80 -0.87 6.18
CA ILE A 99 13.72 -0.59 5.24
C ILE A 99 13.08 -1.91 4.74
N LEU A 100 13.91 -2.86 4.28
CA LEU A 100 13.42 -4.13 3.76
C LEU A 100 12.74 -4.97 4.84
N LEU A 101 13.31 -5.03 6.05
CA LEU A 101 12.71 -5.75 7.16
C LEU A 101 11.35 -5.12 7.55
N SER A 102 11.30 -3.80 7.70
CA SER A 102 10.06 -3.10 8.00
C SER A 102 9.00 -3.32 6.93
N GLY A 103 9.37 -3.24 5.64
CA GLY A 103 8.46 -3.50 4.53
C GLY A 103 7.95 -4.94 4.50
N LEU A 104 8.82 -5.93 4.76
CA LEU A 104 8.44 -7.34 4.81
C LEU A 104 7.48 -7.62 5.97
N MET A 105 7.78 -7.15 7.17
CA MET A 105 6.89 -7.33 8.32
C MET A 105 5.54 -6.64 8.12
N PHE A 106 5.54 -5.45 7.50
CA PHE A 106 4.32 -4.74 7.14
C PHE A 106 3.47 -5.53 6.14
N ALA A 107 4.08 -6.12 5.12
CA ALA A 107 3.36 -6.95 4.15
C ALA A 107 2.80 -8.23 4.78
N LEU A 108 3.59 -8.92 5.59
CA LEU A 108 3.16 -10.12 6.30
C LEU A 108 2.03 -9.82 7.30
N PHE A 109 2.03 -8.65 7.92
CA PHE A 109 0.97 -8.24 8.86
C PHE A 109 -0.43 -8.23 8.22
N HIS A 110 -0.53 -8.02 6.91
CA HIS A 110 -1.81 -8.01 6.20
C HIS A 110 -2.45 -9.40 6.03
N GLY A 111 -1.69 -10.50 6.20
CA GLY A 111 -2.20 -11.86 6.25
C GLY A 111 -2.87 -12.39 4.97
N ASN A 112 -2.65 -11.76 3.82
CA ASN A 112 -3.22 -12.22 2.55
C ASN A 112 -2.36 -11.87 1.33
N PHE A 113 -2.41 -12.71 0.30
CA PHE A 113 -1.62 -12.55 -0.91
C PHE A 113 -2.04 -11.36 -1.78
N ASN A 114 -3.33 -11.00 -1.78
CA ASN A 114 -3.83 -9.87 -2.55
C ASN A 114 -3.13 -8.57 -2.16
N GLN A 115 -2.84 -8.41 -0.86
CA GLN A 115 -2.21 -7.21 -0.33
C GLN A 115 -0.69 -7.29 -0.24
N PHE A 116 -0.12 -8.50 -0.14
CA PHE A 116 1.30 -8.70 0.17
C PHE A 116 2.22 -7.87 -0.73
N VAL A 117 2.02 -7.91 -2.05
CA VAL A 117 2.95 -7.28 -3.00
C VAL A 117 2.92 -5.75 -2.89
N TYR A 118 1.72 -5.14 -2.85
CA TYR A 118 1.63 -3.70 -2.74
C TYR A 118 1.97 -3.19 -1.34
N ALA A 119 1.62 -3.91 -0.29
CA ALA A 119 2.00 -3.57 1.07
C ALA A 119 3.52 -3.63 1.27
N PHE A 120 4.19 -4.65 0.71
CA PHE A 120 5.65 -4.72 0.73
C PHE A 120 6.30 -3.52 0.04
N THR A 121 5.89 -3.22 -1.18
CA THR A 121 6.51 -2.14 -1.97
C THR A 121 6.23 -0.75 -1.38
N LEU A 122 5.02 -0.48 -0.92
CA LEU A 122 4.69 0.75 -0.20
C LEU A 122 5.44 0.80 1.15
N GLY A 123 5.50 -0.32 1.86
CA GLY A 123 6.23 -0.45 3.11
C GLY A 123 7.70 -0.11 2.98
N VAL A 124 8.36 -0.58 1.92
CA VAL A 124 9.75 -0.24 1.57
C VAL A 124 9.88 1.25 1.23
N PHE A 125 8.95 1.79 0.43
CA PHE A 125 9.01 3.20 0.03
C PHE A 125 8.78 4.16 1.21
N TRP A 126 7.79 3.92 2.06
CA TRP A 126 7.58 4.71 3.27
C TRP A 126 8.73 4.54 4.28
N GLY A 127 9.27 3.33 4.40
CA GLY A 127 10.47 3.08 5.19
C GLY A 127 11.66 3.94 4.71
N PHE A 128 11.85 4.07 3.40
CA PHE A 128 12.86 4.94 2.82
C PHE A 128 12.60 6.41 3.18
N ILE A 129 11.37 6.91 3.02
CA ILE A 129 11.00 8.29 3.39
C ILE A 129 11.28 8.52 4.88
N TYR A 130 10.89 7.59 5.74
CA TYR A 130 11.11 7.70 7.18
C TYR A 130 12.59 7.77 7.54
N VAL A 131 13.41 6.89 6.99
CA VAL A 131 14.86 6.90 7.23
C VAL A 131 15.52 8.20 6.74
N LYS A 132 15.01 8.82 5.66
CA LYS A 132 15.56 10.08 5.12
C LYS A 132 15.07 11.32 5.84
N THR A 133 13.92 11.25 6.50
CA THR A 133 13.31 12.42 7.14
C THR A 133 13.29 12.37 8.67
N GLY A 134 13.34 11.17 9.26
CA GLY A 134 13.15 10.96 10.71
C GLY A 134 11.79 11.44 11.23
N ARG A 135 10.82 11.71 10.34
CA ARG A 135 9.53 12.29 10.69
C ARG A 135 8.39 11.37 10.25
N LEU A 136 7.72 10.78 11.22
CA LEU A 136 6.61 9.84 11.02
C LEU A 136 5.42 10.50 10.31
N ILE A 137 5.21 11.80 10.54
CA ILE A 137 4.06 12.52 9.99
C ILE A 137 3.97 12.44 8.46
N TYR A 138 5.11 12.39 7.75
CA TYR A 138 5.11 12.32 6.29
C TYR A 138 4.62 10.97 5.78
N THR A 139 5.04 9.88 6.42
CA THR A 139 4.61 8.54 6.04
C THR A 139 3.17 8.27 6.47
N VAL A 140 2.77 8.72 7.65
CA VAL A 140 1.37 8.66 8.10
C VAL A 140 0.45 9.39 7.12
N ALA A 141 0.79 10.63 6.72
CA ALA A 141 -0.02 11.40 5.79
C ALA A 141 -0.10 10.75 4.40
N LEU A 142 1.02 10.19 3.88
CA LEU A 142 1.02 9.44 2.62
C LEU A 142 0.16 8.18 2.72
N HIS A 143 0.29 7.43 3.81
CA HIS A 143 -0.48 6.22 4.05
C HIS A 143 -1.98 6.53 4.15
N MET A 144 -2.38 7.53 4.93
CA MET A 144 -3.77 7.98 5.01
C MET A 144 -4.33 8.35 3.63
N THR A 145 -3.55 9.07 2.81
CA THR A 145 -3.99 9.49 1.48
C THR A 145 -4.16 8.31 0.53
N VAL A 146 -3.22 7.35 0.59
CA VAL A 146 -3.29 6.12 -0.22
C VAL A 146 -4.49 5.27 0.20
N ASN A 147 -4.71 5.07 1.50
CA ASN A 147 -5.86 4.32 1.99
C ASN A 147 -7.19 5.01 1.69
N PHE A 148 -7.25 6.34 1.79
CA PHE A 148 -8.44 7.09 1.40
C PHE A 148 -8.81 6.85 -0.07
N LEU A 149 -7.85 7.08 -0.98
CA LEU A 149 -8.10 6.95 -2.42
C LEU A 149 -8.31 5.50 -2.87
N GLY A 150 -7.69 4.54 -2.18
CA GLY A 150 -7.82 3.12 -2.48
C GLY A 150 -9.07 2.47 -1.92
N SER A 151 -9.72 3.06 -0.90
CA SER A 151 -10.88 2.43 -0.24
C SER A 151 -12.17 3.22 -0.39
N ILE A 152 -12.20 4.50 -0.01
CA ILE A 152 -13.45 5.25 0.15
C ILE A 152 -14.20 5.48 -1.16
N PRO A 153 -13.56 5.95 -2.26
CA PRO A 153 -14.27 6.13 -3.53
C PRO A 153 -14.78 4.80 -4.10
N GLY A 154 -13.99 3.72 -4.00
CA GLY A 154 -14.41 2.38 -4.41
C GLY A 154 -15.62 1.88 -3.62
N LEU A 155 -15.61 2.05 -2.28
CA LEU A 155 -16.74 1.69 -1.42
C LEU A 155 -18.00 2.48 -1.78
N LEU A 156 -17.90 3.78 -2.05
CA LEU A 156 -19.04 4.59 -2.48
C LEU A 156 -19.58 4.14 -3.84
N LEU A 157 -18.72 3.79 -4.78
CA LEU A 157 -19.12 3.21 -6.07
C LEU A 157 -19.85 1.89 -5.88
N MET A 158 -19.31 0.96 -5.10
CA MET A 158 -19.94 -0.35 -4.82
C MET A 158 -21.33 -0.23 -4.15
N LYS A 159 -21.57 0.83 -3.38
CA LYS A 159 -22.86 1.13 -2.77
C LYS A 159 -23.80 1.92 -3.70
N SER A 160 -23.34 2.33 -4.87
CA SER A 160 -24.14 3.08 -5.85
C SER A 160 -25.08 2.15 -6.63
N THR A 161 -26.36 2.47 -6.65
CA THR A 161 -27.36 1.74 -7.44
C THR A 161 -27.01 1.73 -8.93
N PHE A 162 -26.56 2.87 -9.46
CA PHE A 162 -26.15 3.00 -10.86
C PHE A 162 -24.98 2.07 -11.19
N PHE A 163 -23.94 2.02 -10.35
CA PHE A 163 -22.79 1.16 -10.56
C PHE A 163 -23.17 -0.33 -10.53
N ASN A 164 -24.03 -0.71 -9.58
CA ASN A 164 -24.51 -2.10 -9.49
C ASN A 164 -25.36 -2.50 -10.70
N GLN A 165 -26.23 -1.61 -11.18
CA GLN A 165 -26.98 -1.86 -12.42
C GLN A 165 -26.07 -1.96 -13.63
N LEU A 166 -25.06 -1.08 -13.74
CA LEU A 166 -24.09 -1.09 -14.83
C LEU A 166 -23.30 -2.41 -14.86
N SER A 167 -22.83 -2.90 -13.71
CA SER A 167 -22.09 -4.16 -13.62
C SER A 167 -22.97 -5.36 -13.96
N LEU A 168 -24.21 -5.42 -13.48
CA LEU A 168 -25.17 -6.47 -13.83
C LEU A 168 -25.50 -6.49 -15.32
N LEU A 169 -25.67 -5.32 -15.93
CA LEU A 169 -25.93 -5.23 -17.38
C LEU A 169 -24.69 -5.61 -18.18
N ALA A 170 -23.49 -5.24 -17.74
CA ALA A 170 -22.26 -5.63 -18.42
C ALA A 170 -22.06 -7.14 -18.48
N GLU A 171 -22.50 -7.85 -17.47
CA GLU A 171 -22.42 -9.31 -17.38
C GLU A 171 -23.56 -10.01 -18.17
N ASN A 172 -24.79 -9.55 -18.01
CA ASN A 172 -25.97 -10.31 -18.47
C ASN A 172 -26.65 -9.75 -19.73
N ASN A 173 -26.55 -8.43 -19.98
CA ASN A 173 -27.21 -7.78 -21.13
C ASN A 173 -26.46 -6.50 -21.57
N PRO A 174 -25.27 -6.61 -22.19
CA PRO A 174 -24.45 -5.45 -22.57
C PRO A 174 -25.16 -4.46 -23.51
N SER A 175 -26.13 -4.91 -24.33
CA SER A 175 -26.88 -4.05 -25.24
C SER A 175 -27.76 -3.02 -24.51
N ALA A 176 -28.17 -3.29 -23.27
CA ALA A 176 -28.98 -2.37 -22.46
C ALA A 176 -28.17 -1.27 -21.76
N ILE A 177 -26.82 -1.35 -21.77
CA ILE A 177 -25.94 -0.36 -21.13
C ILE A 177 -26.18 1.04 -21.68
N VAL A 178 -26.34 1.18 -22.99
CA VAL A 178 -26.60 2.48 -23.64
C VAL A 178 -27.85 3.14 -23.08
N GLY A 179 -28.92 2.36 -22.89
CA GLY A 179 -30.15 2.84 -22.27
C GLY A 179 -29.98 3.36 -20.85
N LEU A 180 -29.22 2.61 -20.01
CA LEU A 180 -28.91 3.01 -18.65
C LEU A 180 -28.07 4.30 -18.62
N VAL A 181 -27.06 4.40 -19.46
CA VAL A 181 -26.19 5.60 -19.57
C VAL A 181 -26.99 6.83 -19.99
N MET A 182 -27.90 6.68 -20.95
CA MET A 182 -28.75 7.79 -21.40
C MET A 182 -29.75 8.24 -20.33
N GLN A 183 -30.17 7.35 -19.43
CA GLN A 183 -31.01 7.73 -18.27
C GLN A 183 -30.22 8.38 -17.15
N HIS A 184 -28.92 8.05 -17.00
CA HIS A 184 -28.05 8.51 -15.91
C HIS A 184 -26.72 9.08 -16.41
N PRO A 185 -26.72 10.10 -17.30
CA PRO A 185 -25.48 10.57 -17.95
C PRO A 185 -24.49 11.19 -16.96
N VAL A 186 -24.98 11.86 -15.90
CA VAL A 186 -24.10 12.50 -14.90
C VAL A 186 -23.34 11.45 -14.11
N GLN A 187 -23.99 10.39 -13.66
CA GLN A 187 -23.36 9.30 -12.92
C GLN A 187 -22.28 8.60 -13.77
N PHE A 188 -22.59 8.36 -15.04
CA PHE A 188 -21.63 7.78 -15.97
C PHE A 188 -20.42 8.69 -16.19
N LEU A 189 -20.63 9.97 -16.41
CA LEU A 189 -19.53 10.95 -16.57
C LEU A 189 -18.67 11.05 -15.30
N LEU A 190 -19.26 11.00 -14.12
CA LEU A 190 -18.50 10.99 -12.86
C LEU A 190 -17.61 9.74 -12.73
N ILE A 191 -18.09 8.57 -13.12
CA ILE A 191 -17.28 7.35 -13.14
C ILE A 191 -16.15 7.47 -14.16
N CYS A 192 -16.43 7.94 -15.37
CA CYS A 192 -15.41 8.15 -16.40
C CYS A 192 -14.34 9.15 -15.94
N PHE A 193 -14.75 10.27 -15.33
CA PHE A 193 -13.82 11.25 -14.78
C PHE A 193 -12.96 10.66 -13.67
N TYR A 194 -13.56 9.90 -12.75
CA TYR A 194 -12.83 9.20 -11.69
C TYR A 194 -11.78 8.24 -12.27
N MET A 195 -12.16 7.43 -13.25
CA MET A 195 -11.22 6.49 -13.91
C MET A 195 -10.07 7.22 -14.61
N LEU A 196 -10.35 8.33 -15.32
CA LEU A 196 -9.32 9.16 -15.96
C LEU A 196 -8.38 9.79 -14.93
N LEU A 197 -8.91 10.24 -13.80
CA LEU A 197 -8.11 10.78 -12.70
C LEU A 197 -7.16 9.71 -12.14
N LEU A 198 -7.66 8.50 -11.85
CA LEU A 198 -6.84 7.40 -11.37
C LEU A 198 -5.72 7.06 -12.36
N PHE A 199 -6.05 6.95 -13.65
CA PHE A 199 -5.10 6.68 -14.70
C PHE A 199 -4.02 7.77 -14.80
N GLY A 200 -4.42 9.04 -14.73
CA GLY A 200 -3.51 10.18 -14.70
C GLY A 200 -2.56 10.16 -13.50
N LEU A 201 -3.07 9.80 -12.30
CA LEU A 201 -2.26 9.66 -11.10
C LEU A 201 -1.19 8.56 -11.28
N VAL A 202 -1.57 7.41 -11.83
CA VAL A 202 -0.66 6.27 -12.06
C VAL A 202 0.43 6.64 -13.06
N ILE A 203 0.06 7.22 -14.23
CA ILE A 203 1.04 7.62 -15.25
C ILE A 203 2.03 8.64 -14.68
N THR A 204 1.51 9.68 -14.02
CA THR A 204 2.35 10.72 -13.41
C THR A 204 3.31 10.12 -12.39
N GLY A 205 2.83 9.18 -11.58
CA GLY A 205 3.67 8.49 -10.61
C GLY A 205 4.76 7.63 -11.25
N ILE A 206 4.47 6.92 -12.34
CA ILE A 206 5.47 6.16 -13.12
C ILE A 206 6.54 7.09 -13.68
N ILE A 207 6.17 8.25 -14.21
CA ILE A 207 7.10 9.27 -14.71
C ILE A 207 8.01 9.76 -13.56
N PHE A 208 7.42 10.07 -12.39
CA PHE A 208 8.22 10.48 -11.24
C PHE A 208 9.15 9.37 -10.71
N TRP A 209 8.77 8.11 -10.79
CA TRP A 209 9.66 6.99 -10.51
C TRP A 209 10.84 6.96 -11.48
N ALA A 210 10.61 7.06 -12.76
CA ALA A 210 11.66 7.07 -13.79
C ALA A 210 12.66 8.22 -13.57
N ILE A 211 12.18 9.43 -13.25
CA ILE A 211 13.03 10.61 -13.02
C ILE A 211 13.83 10.50 -11.71
N ASN A 212 13.24 9.92 -10.66
CA ASN A 212 13.84 9.95 -9.33
C ASN A 212 14.54 8.65 -8.93
N PHE A 213 14.49 7.59 -9.76
CA PHE A 213 15.04 6.27 -9.43
C PHE A 213 16.47 6.30 -8.90
N LYS A 214 17.35 7.11 -9.50
CA LYS A 214 18.77 7.23 -9.09
C LYS A 214 18.98 7.90 -7.72
N LYS A 215 17.94 8.52 -7.14
CA LYS A 215 18.01 9.19 -5.83
C LYS A 215 17.84 8.25 -4.64
N PHE A 216 17.39 7.00 -4.89
CA PHE A 216 17.18 6.00 -3.85
C PHE A 216 18.50 5.36 -3.41
N LYS A 217 19.24 6.07 -2.55
CA LYS A 217 20.53 5.60 -2.00
C LYS A 217 20.37 5.37 -0.50
N CYS A 218 20.81 4.20 -0.02
CA CYS A 218 20.82 3.84 1.39
C CYS A 218 22.25 3.90 1.94
N ALA A 219 22.41 4.45 3.15
CA ALA A 219 23.67 4.45 3.85
C ALA A 219 23.94 3.08 4.50
N PRO A 220 25.22 2.68 4.64
CA PRO A 220 25.60 1.49 5.41
C PRO A 220 25.26 1.68 6.89
N GLY A 221 25.22 0.60 7.63
CA GLY A 221 25.03 0.61 9.09
C GLY A 221 26.36 0.76 9.83
N GLU A 222 26.25 1.11 11.10
CA GLU A 222 27.38 1.14 12.04
C GLU A 222 27.82 -0.28 12.42
N ILE A 223 26.83 -1.20 12.52
CA ILE A 223 27.06 -2.61 12.82
C ILE A 223 27.08 -3.41 11.52
N THR A 224 28.23 -4.02 11.23
CA THR A 224 28.39 -4.87 10.05
C THR A 224 27.97 -6.30 10.36
N ILE A 225 26.93 -6.79 9.66
CA ILE A 225 26.59 -8.22 9.69
C ILE A 225 27.42 -8.92 8.60
N PRO A 226 28.16 -9.99 8.92
CA PRO A 226 28.89 -10.78 7.92
C PRO A 226 27.98 -11.21 6.76
N LYS A 227 28.48 -11.13 5.52
CA LYS A 227 27.68 -11.37 4.31
C LYS A 227 26.90 -12.70 4.35
N GLY A 228 27.52 -13.78 4.81
CA GLY A 228 26.88 -15.11 4.91
C GLY A 228 25.85 -15.25 6.04
N LYS A 229 25.81 -14.33 7.02
CA LYS A 229 24.88 -14.39 8.17
C LYS A 229 23.74 -13.38 8.10
N ARG A 230 23.66 -12.55 7.07
CA ARG A 230 22.64 -11.48 6.98
C ARG A 230 21.22 -12.04 6.99
N PHE A 231 20.96 -13.03 6.15
CA PHE A 231 19.64 -13.64 6.08
C PHE A 231 19.23 -14.32 7.40
N SER A 232 20.11 -15.12 7.98
CA SER A 232 19.81 -15.84 9.22
C SER A 232 19.62 -14.89 10.41
N THR A 233 20.46 -13.85 10.53
CA THR A 233 20.35 -12.89 11.63
C THR A 233 19.06 -12.06 11.55
N ILE A 234 18.61 -11.69 10.33
CA ILE A 234 17.46 -10.81 10.13
C ILE A 234 16.16 -11.59 10.09
N ASN A 235 16.12 -12.72 9.37
CA ASN A 235 14.89 -13.44 9.06
C ASN A 235 14.69 -14.73 9.86
N LEU A 236 15.76 -15.35 10.39
CA LEU A 236 15.66 -16.61 11.15
C LEU A 236 15.77 -16.38 12.67
N ASN A 237 15.36 -15.19 13.16
CA ASN A 237 15.22 -14.97 14.60
C ASN A 237 13.83 -15.36 15.09
N VAL A 238 13.71 -15.64 16.40
CA VAL A 238 12.47 -16.12 17.03
C VAL A 238 11.28 -15.18 16.75
N GLY A 239 11.50 -13.86 16.76
CA GLY A 239 10.43 -12.89 16.50
C GLY A 239 9.87 -12.98 15.09
N MET A 240 10.73 -13.11 14.07
CA MET A 240 10.31 -13.29 12.68
C MET A 240 9.64 -14.66 12.45
N ILE A 241 10.17 -15.72 13.06
CA ILE A 241 9.56 -17.06 12.96
C ILE A 241 8.15 -17.03 13.54
N LEU A 242 7.98 -16.48 14.76
CA LEU A 242 6.67 -16.33 15.38
C LEU A 242 5.74 -15.47 14.51
N HIS A 243 6.23 -14.36 13.98
CA HIS A 243 5.42 -13.50 13.09
C HIS A 243 4.93 -14.27 11.85
N CYS A 244 5.79 -15.06 11.21
CA CYS A 244 5.41 -15.86 10.05
C CYS A 244 4.49 -17.04 10.38
N LEU A 245 4.53 -17.58 11.61
CA LEU A 245 3.65 -18.66 12.04
C LEU A 245 2.20 -18.19 12.27
N PHE A 246 2.00 -16.90 12.51
CA PHE A 246 0.68 -16.29 12.68
C PHE A 246 0.13 -15.67 11.38
N TRP A 247 0.89 -15.74 10.30
CA TRP A 247 0.49 -15.27 8.97
C TRP A 247 -0.21 -16.39 8.20
#